data_8401347f573646d8e31429bc516ee370
#
_entry.id   8401347f573646d8e31429bc516ee370
#
_cell.length_a   1.000
_cell.length_b   1.000
_cell.length_c   1.000
_cell.angle_alpha   90.00
_cell.angle_beta   90.00
_cell.angle_gamma   90.00
#
_symmetry.space_group_name_H-M   'P 1'
#
loop_
_entity.id
_entity.type
_entity.pdbx_description
1 polymer ?
#
loop_
_entity_poly.entity_id
_entity_poly.type
_entity_poly.pdbx_seq_one_letter_code
_entity_poly.pdbx_strand_id
1 'polypeptide(L)'
;EADRIKAQEWYEKSLKAMLIVEDRKENTYLEYRIGKMYQYGLGTGENLSEAAKWFSIASGKEHKYALYSLGMLYLHGKGVEQDEGKACQLFQRSHKKGNPYASFELGKLYEAGRGTERNTDLAEKCYRVAFLGFLNLEKKSRDDTLWYRIGTMYLQGVGTEADEKEAEKYLRKSTDYGNTHAAYQLAKLYIRQETEKLKRNPEEIPDYEKIKQALKWLI
;
A
#
# COMPACT_ATOMS: atom_id res chain seq x y z
N GLU A 1 24.25 8.34 10.11
CA GLU A 1 24.86 8.52 8.75
C GLU A 1 25.80 7.36 8.39
N ALA A 2 26.72 6.96 9.27
CA ALA A 2 27.63 5.83 9.05
C ALA A 2 26.92 4.51 8.78
N ASP A 3 25.82 4.22 9.48
CA ASP A 3 25.03 3.00 9.26
C ASP A 3 24.31 3.00 7.90
N ARG A 4 23.90 4.18 7.44
CA ARG A 4 23.28 4.33 6.12
C ARG A 4 24.30 4.09 4.99
N ILE A 5 25.54 4.56 5.15
CA ILE A 5 26.62 4.32 4.19
C ILE A 5 26.93 2.82 4.10
N LYS A 6 27.12 2.16 5.25
CA LYS A 6 27.36 0.71 5.30
C LYS A 6 26.21 -0.09 4.68
N ALA A 7 24.96 0.29 4.97
CA ALA A 7 23.81 -0.36 4.36
C ALA A 7 23.83 -0.24 2.82
N GLN A 8 24.18 0.94 2.30
CA GLN A 8 24.26 1.17 0.86
C GLN A 8 25.37 0.33 0.22
N GLU A 9 26.53 0.18 0.85
CA GLU A 9 27.60 -0.70 0.38
C GLU A 9 27.16 -2.18 0.33
N TRP A 10 26.41 -2.64 1.32
CA TRP A 10 25.85 -4.00 1.32
C TRP A 10 24.80 -4.19 0.23
N TYR A 11 23.96 -3.17 -0.01
CA TYR A 11 23.00 -3.22 -1.11
C TYR A 11 23.72 -3.24 -2.46
N GLU A 12 24.81 -2.48 -2.66
CA GLU A 12 25.58 -2.50 -3.89
C GLU A 12 26.18 -3.90 -4.15
N LYS A 13 26.81 -4.51 -3.15
CA LYS A 13 27.32 -5.88 -3.26
C LYS A 13 26.22 -6.88 -3.58
N SER A 14 25.05 -6.72 -2.96
CA SER A 14 23.88 -7.57 -3.18
C SER A 14 23.35 -7.41 -4.61
N LEU A 15 23.23 -6.19 -5.11
CA LEU A 15 22.79 -5.92 -6.48
C LEU A 15 23.73 -6.54 -7.51
N LYS A 16 25.04 -6.33 -7.36
CA LYS A 16 26.05 -6.95 -8.25
C LYS A 16 25.95 -8.48 -8.26
N ALA A 17 25.80 -9.10 -7.08
CA ALA A 17 25.63 -10.54 -6.98
C ALA A 17 24.33 -11.04 -7.65
N MET A 18 23.22 -10.32 -7.46
CA MET A 18 21.93 -10.67 -8.08
C MET A 18 22.00 -10.59 -9.61
N LEU A 19 22.64 -9.55 -10.17
CA LEU A 19 22.84 -9.42 -11.62
C LEU A 19 23.66 -10.56 -12.20
N ILE A 20 24.73 -10.98 -11.53
CA ILE A 20 25.55 -12.12 -11.96
C ILE A 20 24.77 -13.44 -11.93
N VAL A 21 23.93 -13.64 -10.90
CA VAL A 21 23.12 -14.86 -10.78
C VAL A 21 22.02 -14.88 -11.83
N GLU A 22 21.38 -13.73 -12.11
CA GLU A 22 20.32 -13.62 -13.11
C GLU A 22 20.84 -13.87 -14.53
N ASP A 23 22.02 -13.37 -14.86
CA ASP A 23 22.67 -13.62 -16.15
C ASP A 23 22.93 -15.13 -16.42
N ARG A 24 23.10 -15.89 -15.35
CA ARG A 24 23.37 -17.35 -15.43
C ARG A 24 22.13 -18.22 -15.32
N LYS A 25 21.10 -17.74 -14.65
CA LYS A 25 19.93 -18.54 -14.30
C LYS A 25 18.72 -17.64 -14.10
N GLU A 26 17.85 -17.58 -15.08
CA GLU A 26 16.60 -16.83 -15.01
C GLU A 26 15.81 -17.13 -13.72
N ASN A 27 15.58 -16.11 -12.92
CA ASN A 27 14.86 -16.23 -11.66
C ASN A 27 13.90 -15.05 -11.46
N THR A 28 12.63 -15.29 -11.65
CA THR A 28 11.58 -14.28 -11.59
C THR A 28 11.55 -13.51 -10.26
N TYR A 29 11.93 -14.15 -9.17
CA TYR A 29 12.03 -13.47 -7.88
C TYR A 29 13.23 -12.50 -7.85
N LEU A 30 14.39 -12.88 -8.41
CA LEU A 30 15.57 -12.00 -8.51
C LEU A 30 15.26 -10.82 -9.41
N GLU A 31 14.66 -11.03 -10.58
CA GLU A 31 14.24 -9.97 -11.50
C GLU A 31 13.37 -8.92 -10.79
N TYR A 32 12.36 -9.38 -10.03
CA TYR A 32 11.54 -8.49 -9.21
C TYR A 32 12.37 -7.75 -8.15
N ARG A 33 13.27 -8.43 -7.45
CA ARG A 33 14.13 -7.82 -6.42
C ARG A 33 15.09 -6.78 -7.01
N ILE A 34 15.69 -7.05 -8.15
CA ILE A 34 16.55 -6.09 -8.88
C ILE A 34 15.72 -4.85 -9.26
N GLY A 35 14.52 -5.04 -9.81
CA GLY A 35 13.60 -3.94 -10.09
C GLY A 35 13.31 -3.08 -8.86
N LYS A 36 13.10 -3.69 -7.69
CA LYS A 36 12.91 -2.96 -6.41
C LYS A 36 14.16 -2.18 -5.99
N MET A 37 15.36 -2.73 -6.21
CA MET A 37 16.61 -2.03 -5.89
C MET A 37 16.76 -0.77 -6.74
N TYR A 38 16.51 -0.83 -8.04
CA TYR A 38 16.48 0.36 -8.89
C TYR A 38 15.35 1.32 -8.53
N GLN A 39 14.18 0.83 -8.13
CA GLN A 39 13.04 1.66 -7.75
C GLN A 39 13.32 2.52 -6.50
N TYR A 40 14.08 2.00 -5.54
CA TYR A 40 14.38 2.69 -4.28
C TYR A 40 15.81 3.18 -4.17
N GLY A 41 16.62 3.03 -5.20
CA GLY A 41 18.04 3.42 -5.16
C GLY A 41 18.86 2.61 -4.15
N LEU A 42 18.55 1.33 -3.97
CA LEU A 42 19.26 0.46 -3.02
C LEU A 42 20.50 -0.13 -3.68
N GLY A 43 21.69 0.31 -3.24
CA GLY A 43 22.96 -0.08 -3.84
C GLY A 43 23.24 0.52 -5.22
N THR A 44 22.42 1.50 -5.61
CA THR A 44 22.54 2.26 -6.86
C THR A 44 21.80 3.59 -6.69
N GLY A 45 21.86 4.49 -7.67
CA GLY A 45 20.92 5.62 -7.73
C GLY A 45 19.50 5.13 -8.09
N GLU A 46 18.47 5.87 -7.66
CA GLU A 46 17.10 5.61 -8.11
C GLU A 46 17.04 5.70 -9.64
N ASN A 47 16.50 4.66 -10.27
CA ASN A 47 16.32 4.61 -11.71
C ASN A 47 15.01 3.88 -12.05
N LEU A 48 13.94 4.65 -12.20
CA LEU A 48 12.61 4.11 -12.44
C LEU A 48 12.45 3.50 -13.83
N SER A 49 13.23 3.92 -14.82
CA SER A 49 13.23 3.31 -16.15
C SER A 49 13.89 1.91 -16.13
N GLU A 50 15.00 1.75 -15.40
CA GLU A 50 15.59 0.42 -15.17
C GLU A 50 14.67 -0.47 -14.32
N ALA A 51 14.04 0.08 -13.29
CA ALA A 51 13.06 -0.65 -12.51
C ALA A 51 11.91 -1.17 -13.38
N ALA A 52 11.41 -0.34 -14.31
CA ALA A 52 10.34 -0.73 -15.24
C ALA A 52 10.77 -1.88 -16.15
N LYS A 53 12.00 -1.88 -16.65
CA LYS A 53 12.52 -2.98 -17.48
C LYS A 53 12.54 -4.30 -16.69
N TRP A 54 13.10 -4.30 -15.49
CA TRP A 54 13.16 -5.48 -14.64
C TRP A 54 11.77 -5.98 -14.21
N PHE A 55 10.85 -5.06 -13.86
CA PHE A 55 9.46 -5.44 -13.59
C PHE A 55 8.76 -5.97 -14.84
N SER A 56 9.08 -5.46 -16.04
CA SER A 56 8.53 -5.98 -17.30
C SER A 56 8.95 -7.42 -17.55
N ILE A 57 10.23 -7.75 -17.35
CA ILE A 57 10.76 -9.11 -17.46
C ILE A 57 10.01 -10.04 -16.49
N ALA A 58 9.99 -9.71 -15.20
CA ALA A 58 9.32 -10.51 -14.18
C ALA A 58 7.80 -10.60 -14.40
N SER A 59 7.16 -9.55 -14.93
CA SER A 59 5.73 -9.53 -15.24
C SER A 59 5.38 -10.39 -16.45
N GLY A 60 6.29 -10.51 -17.42
CA GLY A 60 6.17 -11.46 -18.52
C GLY A 60 6.11 -12.90 -18.06
N LYS A 61 6.75 -13.22 -16.95
CA LYS A 61 6.71 -14.52 -16.26
C LYS A 61 5.62 -14.60 -15.16
N GLU A 62 4.62 -13.69 -15.21
CA GLU A 62 3.46 -13.68 -14.31
C GLU A 62 3.77 -13.48 -12.82
N HIS A 63 4.88 -12.81 -12.46
CA HIS A 63 5.19 -12.51 -11.07
C HIS A 63 4.24 -11.44 -10.50
N LYS A 64 3.38 -11.82 -9.55
CA LYS A 64 2.27 -10.97 -9.09
C LYS A 64 2.67 -9.59 -8.56
N TYR A 65 3.79 -9.51 -7.84
CA TYR A 65 4.26 -8.21 -7.31
C TYR A 65 4.98 -7.37 -8.38
N ALA A 66 5.59 -7.99 -9.39
CA ALA A 66 6.15 -7.25 -10.53
C ALA A 66 5.04 -6.66 -11.40
N LEU A 67 3.98 -7.43 -11.68
CA LEU A 67 2.77 -6.95 -12.34
C LEU A 67 2.19 -5.73 -11.62
N TYR A 68 2.07 -5.78 -10.30
CA TYR A 68 1.61 -4.64 -9.50
C TYR A 68 2.57 -3.44 -9.60
N SER A 69 3.87 -3.67 -9.39
CA SER A 69 4.86 -2.59 -9.40
C SER A 69 4.93 -1.90 -10.77
N LEU A 70 4.91 -2.66 -11.86
CA LEU A 70 4.87 -2.13 -13.22
C LEU A 70 3.58 -1.36 -13.49
N GLY A 71 2.43 -1.88 -13.02
CA GLY A 71 1.15 -1.20 -13.10
C GLY A 71 1.17 0.16 -12.40
N MET A 72 1.80 0.25 -11.22
CA MET A 72 1.98 1.52 -10.51
C MET A 72 2.86 2.51 -11.29
N LEU A 73 3.91 2.04 -11.96
CA LEU A 73 4.75 2.91 -12.80
C LEU A 73 3.95 3.47 -13.98
N TYR A 74 3.16 2.65 -14.68
CA TYR A 74 2.28 3.12 -15.76
C TYR A 74 1.18 4.05 -15.25
N LEU A 75 0.57 3.76 -14.10
CA LEU A 75 -0.49 4.60 -13.53
C LEU A 75 -0.02 6.03 -13.25
N HIS A 76 1.24 6.20 -12.86
CA HIS A 76 1.81 7.48 -12.46
C HIS A 76 2.79 8.09 -13.47
N GLY A 77 3.06 7.43 -14.59
CA GLY A 77 4.05 7.88 -15.57
C GLY A 77 5.48 7.96 -15.02
N LYS A 78 5.84 7.06 -14.10
CA LYS A 78 7.15 7.07 -13.45
C LYS A 78 8.11 6.09 -14.11
N GLY A 79 9.12 6.61 -14.80
CA GLY A 79 10.10 5.81 -15.55
C GLY A 79 9.57 5.18 -16.86
N VAL A 80 8.29 5.39 -17.13
CA VAL A 80 7.56 5.01 -18.34
C VAL A 80 6.53 6.10 -18.67
N GLU A 81 6.08 6.15 -19.91
CA GLU A 81 4.96 7.02 -20.28
C GLU A 81 3.68 6.57 -19.54
N GLN A 82 2.88 7.53 -19.06
CA GLN A 82 1.65 7.23 -18.33
C GLN A 82 0.64 6.52 -19.22
N ASP A 83 0.10 5.41 -18.73
CA ASP A 83 -0.90 4.62 -19.44
C ASP A 83 -1.82 3.89 -18.44
N GLU A 84 -2.97 4.50 -18.15
CA GLU A 84 -3.93 3.93 -17.19
C GLU A 84 -4.58 2.63 -17.70
N GLY A 85 -4.70 2.46 -19.03
CA GLY A 85 -5.21 1.23 -19.63
C GLY A 85 -4.25 0.05 -19.38
N LYS A 86 -2.94 0.26 -19.63
CA LYS A 86 -1.92 -0.74 -19.30
C LYS A 86 -1.85 -1.00 -17.80
N ALA A 87 -1.93 0.03 -16.96
CA ALA A 87 -1.97 -0.14 -15.51
C ALA A 87 -3.14 -1.03 -15.09
N CYS A 88 -4.34 -0.78 -15.62
CA CYS A 88 -5.52 -1.59 -15.36
C CYS A 88 -5.31 -3.06 -15.75
N GLN A 89 -4.81 -3.34 -16.96
CA GLN A 89 -4.52 -4.70 -17.42
C GLN A 89 -3.49 -5.41 -16.51
N LEU A 90 -2.43 -4.73 -16.09
CA LEU A 90 -1.42 -5.27 -15.18
C LEU A 90 -1.99 -5.57 -13.79
N PHE A 91 -2.84 -4.67 -13.26
CA PHE A 91 -3.53 -4.93 -11.99
C PHE A 91 -4.53 -6.07 -12.09
N GLN A 92 -5.25 -6.22 -13.19
CA GLN A 92 -6.14 -7.37 -13.43
C GLN A 92 -5.36 -8.69 -13.39
N ARG A 93 -4.20 -8.76 -14.06
CA ARG A 93 -3.33 -9.94 -14.03
C ARG A 93 -2.81 -10.22 -12.62
N SER A 94 -2.34 -9.18 -11.93
CA SER A 94 -1.85 -9.28 -10.56
C SER A 94 -2.94 -9.69 -9.55
N HIS A 95 -4.16 -9.15 -9.70
CA HIS A 95 -5.35 -9.51 -8.93
C HIS A 95 -5.70 -11.00 -9.09
N LYS A 96 -5.72 -11.50 -10.33
CA LYS A 96 -5.96 -12.94 -10.62
C LYS A 96 -4.93 -13.86 -9.94
N LYS A 97 -3.72 -13.35 -9.67
CA LYS A 97 -2.66 -14.07 -8.92
C LYS A 97 -2.77 -13.88 -7.38
N GLY A 98 -3.85 -13.27 -6.91
CA GLY A 98 -4.11 -13.09 -5.48
C GLY A 98 -3.24 -12.02 -4.82
N ASN A 99 -2.93 -10.93 -5.50
CA ASN A 99 -2.27 -9.78 -4.91
C ASN A 99 -3.31 -8.78 -4.38
N PRO A 100 -3.45 -8.60 -3.05
CA PRO A 100 -4.48 -7.70 -2.49
C PRO A 100 -4.21 -6.22 -2.80
N TYR A 101 -2.95 -5.83 -2.95
CA TYR A 101 -2.61 -4.45 -3.34
C TYR A 101 -3.12 -4.14 -4.75
N ALA A 102 -2.95 -5.08 -5.69
CA ALA A 102 -3.47 -4.93 -7.04
C ALA A 102 -5.01 -4.93 -7.06
N SER A 103 -5.64 -5.76 -6.24
CA SER A 103 -7.09 -5.76 -6.08
C SER A 103 -7.61 -4.41 -5.61
N PHE A 104 -6.94 -3.78 -4.66
CA PHE A 104 -7.32 -2.47 -4.14
C PHE A 104 -7.18 -1.36 -5.20
N GLU A 105 -6.05 -1.31 -5.92
CA GLU A 105 -5.86 -0.31 -6.99
C GLU A 105 -6.83 -0.54 -8.15
N LEU A 106 -7.11 -1.78 -8.50
CA LEU A 106 -8.10 -2.13 -9.52
C LEU A 106 -9.52 -1.67 -9.11
N GLY A 107 -9.89 -1.80 -7.82
CA GLY A 107 -11.13 -1.25 -7.28
C GLY A 107 -11.24 0.24 -7.52
N LYS A 108 -10.19 0.99 -7.21
CA LYS A 108 -10.12 2.45 -7.45
C LYS A 108 -10.26 2.80 -8.94
N LEU A 109 -9.64 2.04 -9.83
CA LEU A 109 -9.75 2.27 -11.27
C LEU A 109 -11.18 2.04 -11.77
N TYR A 110 -11.84 0.96 -11.35
CA TYR A 110 -13.24 0.70 -11.70
C TYR A 110 -14.19 1.75 -11.12
N GLU A 111 -13.97 2.18 -9.87
CA GLU A 111 -14.79 3.20 -9.22
C GLU A 111 -14.73 4.55 -9.95
N ALA A 112 -13.52 4.94 -10.38
CA ALA A 112 -13.28 6.21 -11.06
C ALA A 112 -13.43 6.16 -12.58
N GLY A 113 -13.51 4.98 -13.20
CA GLY A 113 -13.52 4.82 -14.66
C GLY A 113 -12.19 5.20 -15.31
N ARG A 114 -11.05 4.95 -14.64
CA ARG A 114 -9.71 5.30 -15.11
C ARG A 114 -9.04 4.11 -15.79
N GLY A 115 -8.66 4.27 -17.05
CA GLY A 115 -8.08 3.18 -17.85
C GLY A 115 -9.04 2.02 -18.13
N THR A 116 -10.31 2.15 -17.75
CA THR A 116 -11.40 1.20 -17.95
C THR A 116 -12.74 1.91 -17.83
N GLU A 117 -13.84 1.26 -18.21
CA GLU A 117 -15.19 1.78 -17.94
C GLU A 117 -15.46 1.78 -16.42
N ARG A 118 -16.20 2.80 -15.96
CA ARG A 118 -16.65 2.88 -14.58
C ARG A 118 -17.58 1.73 -14.25
N ASN A 119 -17.29 1.00 -13.17
CA ASN A 119 -18.10 -0.11 -12.71
C ASN A 119 -18.00 -0.28 -11.19
N THR A 120 -19.01 0.21 -10.49
CA THR A 120 -19.06 0.19 -9.02
C THR A 120 -19.18 -1.22 -8.45
N ASP A 121 -19.84 -2.13 -9.13
CA ASP A 121 -20.00 -3.53 -8.70
C ASP A 121 -18.66 -4.29 -8.77
N LEU A 122 -17.89 -4.06 -9.83
CA LEU A 122 -16.54 -4.62 -9.93
C LEU A 122 -15.60 -3.97 -8.93
N ALA A 123 -15.72 -2.66 -8.69
CA ALA A 123 -14.94 -1.97 -7.68
C ALA A 123 -15.15 -2.59 -6.30
N GLU A 124 -16.41 -2.77 -5.88
CA GLU A 124 -16.76 -3.37 -4.58
C GLU A 124 -16.23 -4.82 -4.45
N LYS A 125 -16.37 -5.64 -5.48
CA LYS A 125 -15.80 -6.99 -5.51
C LYS A 125 -14.26 -6.97 -5.35
N CYS A 126 -13.58 -6.04 -6.03
CA CYS A 126 -12.13 -5.89 -5.92
C CYS A 126 -11.70 -5.42 -4.53
N TYR A 127 -12.43 -4.47 -3.94
CA TYR A 127 -12.16 -4.01 -2.58
C TYR A 127 -12.37 -5.11 -1.54
N ARG A 128 -13.42 -5.92 -1.68
CA ARG A 128 -13.66 -7.07 -0.77
C ARG A 128 -12.54 -8.10 -0.85
N VAL A 129 -12.08 -8.42 -2.06
CA VAL A 129 -10.92 -9.32 -2.25
C VAL A 129 -9.66 -8.72 -1.64
N ALA A 130 -9.44 -7.41 -1.82
CA ALA A 130 -8.30 -6.70 -1.23
C ALA A 130 -8.34 -6.76 0.30
N PHE A 131 -9.49 -6.44 0.90
CA PHE A 131 -9.68 -6.43 2.35
C PHE A 131 -9.39 -7.80 2.98
N LEU A 132 -9.99 -8.88 2.45
CA LEU A 132 -9.73 -10.24 2.93
C LEU A 132 -8.26 -10.64 2.74
N GLY A 133 -7.65 -10.23 1.63
CA GLY A 133 -6.23 -10.44 1.36
C GLY A 133 -5.33 -9.71 2.36
N PHE A 134 -5.66 -8.48 2.74
CA PHE A 134 -4.92 -7.71 3.75
C PHE A 134 -5.03 -8.33 5.14
N LEU A 135 -6.23 -8.79 5.54
CA LEU A 135 -6.42 -9.51 6.80
C LEU A 135 -5.59 -10.81 6.86
N ASN A 136 -5.43 -11.49 5.72
CA ASN A 136 -4.59 -12.68 5.67
C ASN A 136 -3.09 -12.36 5.73
N LEU A 137 -2.65 -11.23 5.14
CA LEU A 137 -1.27 -10.75 5.24
C LEU A 137 -0.93 -10.31 6.67
N GLU A 138 -1.86 -9.65 7.36
CA GLU A 138 -1.69 -9.17 8.74
C GLU A 138 -1.31 -10.30 9.70
N LYS A 139 -1.86 -11.49 9.51
CA LYS A 139 -1.52 -12.67 10.33
C LYS A 139 -0.06 -13.10 10.22
N LYS A 140 0.66 -12.66 9.19
CA LYS A 140 2.02 -13.10 8.85
C LYS A 140 3.07 -11.99 8.96
N SER A 141 2.64 -10.75 9.11
CA SER A 141 3.52 -9.59 9.06
C SER A 141 3.13 -8.56 10.11
N ARG A 142 4.13 -7.93 10.72
CA ARG A 142 3.95 -6.72 11.54
C ARG A 142 4.30 -5.53 10.67
N ASP A 143 3.31 -4.97 9.99
CA ASP A 143 3.46 -3.88 9.02
C ASP A 143 2.47 -2.77 9.37
N ASP A 144 2.99 -1.63 9.82
CA ASP A 144 2.21 -0.47 10.23
C ASP A 144 1.39 0.10 9.08
N THR A 145 1.93 0.10 7.86
CA THR A 145 1.23 0.56 6.66
C THR A 145 0.05 -0.35 6.31
N LEU A 146 0.21 -1.66 6.53
CA LEU A 146 -0.87 -2.62 6.34
C LEU A 146 -1.99 -2.41 7.35
N TRP A 147 -1.66 -2.21 8.63
CA TRP A 147 -2.66 -1.90 9.67
C TRP A 147 -3.37 -0.57 9.40
N TYR A 148 -2.65 0.47 8.98
CA TYR A 148 -3.25 1.72 8.55
C TYR A 148 -4.27 1.50 7.44
N ARG A 149 -3.93 0.71 6.42
CA ARG A 149 -4.82 0.39 5.29
C ARG A 149 -6.07 -0.36 5.75
N ILE A 150 -5.93 -1.39 6.58
CA ILE A 150 -7.07 -2.14 7.14
C ILE A 150 -7.96 -1.21 7.98
N GLY A 151 -7.36 -0.40 8.85
CA GLY A 151 -8.10 0.57 9.67
C GLY A 151 -8.87 1.59 8.85
N THR A 152 -8.29 2.11 7.76
CA THR A 152 -8.99 3.04 6.87
C THR A 152 -10.11 2.37 6.08
N MET A 153 -9.95 1.11 5.67
CA MET A 153 -11.02 0.34 5.01
C MET A 153 -12.22 0.12 5.94
N TYR A 154 -12.00 -0.24 7.20
CA TYR A 154 -13.07 -0.30 8.21
C TYR A 154 -13.72 1.07 8.45
N LEU A 155 -12.91 2.15 8.53
CA LEU A 155 -13.43 3.49 8.78
C LEU A 155 -14.36 3.99 7.67
N GLN A 156 -14.08 3.60 6.42
CA GLN A 156 -14.79 4.05 5.23
C GLN A 156 -15.84 3.04 4.73
N GLY A 157 -15.86 1.83 5.26
CA GLY A 157 -16.73 0.76 4.75
C GLY A 157 -16.31 0.28 3.36
N VAL A 158 -15.01 0.32 3.01
CA VAL A 158 -14.52 -0.08 1.69
C VAL A 158 -14.15 -1.56 1.68
N GLY A 159 -14.89 -2.36 0.91
CA GLY A 159 -14.72 -3.82 0.83
C GLY A 159 -15.13 -4.57 2.11
N THR A 160 -15.73 -3.89 3.06
CA THR A 160 -16.29 -4.39 4.31
C THR A 160 -17.37 -3.44 4.80
N GLU A 161 -18.17 -3.83 5.76
CA GLU A 161 -19.04 -2.89 6.49
C GLU A 161 -18.19 -1.93 7.31
N ALA A 162 -18.67 -0.68 7.46
CA ALA A 162 -17.99 0.31 8.29
C ALA A 162 -18.05 -0.11 9.77
N ASP A 163 -16.90 -0.13 10.42
CA ASP A 163 -16.76 -0.47 11.85
C ASP A 163 -15.71 0.42 12.51
N GLU A 164 -16.19 1.43 13.25
CA GLU A 164 -15.30 2.38 13.94
C GLU A 164 -14.44 1.72 15.03
N LYS A 165 -14.92 0.66 15.67
CA LYS A 165 -14.18 -0.04 16.73
C LYS A 165 -13.00 -0.81 16.16
N GLU A 166 -13.23 -1.57 15.10
CA GLU A 166 -12.14 -2.25 14.40
C GLU A 166 -11.22 -1.24 13.71
N ALA A 167 -11.75 -0.15 13.14
CA ALA A 167 -10.94 0.93 12.60
C ALA A 167 -10.01 1.53 13.66
N GLU A 168 -10.54 1.89 14.84
CA GLU A 168 -9.74 2.40 15.95
C GLU A 168 -8.63 1.43 16.36
N LYS A 169 -8.94 0.16 16.52
CA LYS A 169 -8.00 -0.89 16.90
C LYS A 169 -6.82 -0.98 15.92
N TYR A 170 -7.09 -1.02 14.61
CA TYR A 170 -6.03 -1.11 13.61
C TYR A 170 -5.25 0.19 13.44
N LEU A 171 -5.92 1.35 13.50
CA LEU A 171 -5.25 2.65 13.44
C LEU A 171 -4.36 2.87 14.67
N ARG A 172 -4.80 2.48 15.88
CA ARG A 172 -3.98 2.55 17.09
C ARG A 172 -2.74 1.67 16.96
N LYS A 173 -2.90 0.41 16.53
CA LYS A 173 -1.81 -0.52 16.28
C LYS A 173 -0.77 0.07 15.31
N SER A 174 -1.23 0.71 14.23
CA SER A 174 -0.38 1.38 13.26
C SER A 174 0.33 2.61 13.87
N THR A 175 -0.38 3.41 14.65
CA THR A 175 0.17 4.59 15.34
C THR A 175 1.26 4.21 16.35
N ASP A 176 1.05 3.13 17.12
CA ASP A 176 2.01 2.63 18.12
C ASP A 176 3.33 2.18 17.46
N TYR A 177 3.31 1.85 16.17
CA TYR A 177 4.49 1.55 15.35
C TYR A 177 5.04 2.77 14.59
N GLY A 178 4.53 3.97 14.88
CA GLY A 178 5.07 5.23 14.38
C GLY A 178 4.45 5.73 13.06
N ASN A 179 3.34 5.16 12.63
CA ASN A 179 2.67 5.63 11.41
C ASN A 179 1.92 6.94 11.66
N THR A 180 2.45 8.04 11.15
CA THR A 180 1.88 9.39 11.34
C THR A 180 0.53 9.58 10.64
N HIS A 181 0.30 8.91 9.51
CA HIS A 181 -0.99 8.96 8.82
C HIS A 181 -2.09 8.25 9.63
N ALA A 182 -1.74 7.14 10.28
CA ALA A 182 -2.66 6.44 11.18
C ALA A 182 -2.99 7.32 12.40
N ALA A 183 -1.97 7.95 13.00
CA ALA A 183 -2.15 8.88 14.10
C ALA A 183 -3.10 10.04 13.74
N TYR A 184 -2.92 10.62 12.56
CA TYR A 184 -3.81 11.67 12.05
C TYR A 184 -5.26 11.18 11.87
N GLN A 185 -5.48 10.01 11.27
CA GLN A 185 -6.83 9.46 11.09
C GLN A 185 -7.48 9.11 12.44
N LEU A 186 -6.70 8.57 13.37
CA LEU A 186 -7.18 8.24 14.71
C LEU A 186 -7.57 9.51 15.49
N ALA A 187 -6.78 10.58 15.37
CA ALA A 187 -7.12 11.88 15.96
C ALA A 187 -8.45 12.43 15.40
N LYS A 188 -8.63 12.38 14.09
CA LYS A 188 -9.90 12.79 13.45
C LYS A 188 -11.08 11.97 13.92
N LEU A 189 -10.91 10.66 14.07
CA LEU A 189 -11.96 9.76 14.59
C LEU A 189 -12.34 10.17 16.00
N TYR A 190 -11.38 10.40 16.90
CA TYR A 190 -11.64 10.80 18.27
C TYR A 190 -12.36 12.12 18.39
N ILE A 191 -11.90 13.15 17.68
CA ILE A 191 -12.54 14.46 17.66
C ILE A 191 -13.99 14.35 17.16
N ARG A 192 -14.22 13.57 16.10
CA ARG A 192 -15.57 13.34 15.57
C ARG A 192 -16.47 12.67 16.62
N GLN A 193 -16.01 11.58 17.25
CA GLN A 193 -16.77 10.85 18.25
C GLN A 193 -17.16 11.74 19.44
N GLU A 194 -16.23 12.53 19.97
CA GLU A 194 -16.51 13.44 21.08
C GLU A 194 -17.44 14.58 20.65
N THR A 195 -17.27 15.12 19.46
CA THR A 195 -18.19 16.15 18.90
C THR A 195 -19.61 15.61 18.72
N GLU A 196 -19.77 14.38 18.26
CA GLU A 196 -21.09 13.76 18.09
C GLU A 196 -21.76 13.45 19.44
N LYS A 197 -21.00 13.04 20.47
CA LYS A 197 -21.52 12.88 21.84
C LYS A 197 -22.08 14.20 22.37
N LEU A 198 -21.29 15.27 22.30
CA LEU A 198 -21.73 16.60 22.76
C LEU A 198 -22.94 17.13 22.01
N LYS A 199 -23.07 16.83 20.71
CA LYS A 199 -24.28 17.20 19.96
C LYS A 199 -25.52 16.46 20.43
N ARG A 200 -25.40 15.18 20.87
CA ARG A 200 -26.51 14.38 21.37
C ARG A 200 -26.87 14.72 22.81
N ASN A 201 -25.87 14.99 23.63
CA ASN A 201 -26.00 15.36 25.01
C ASN A 201 -25.02 16.49 25.37
N PRO A 202 -25.43 17.78 25.28
CA PRO A 202 -24.57 18.92 25.57
C PRO A 202 -24.03 18.99 27.00
N GLU A 203 -24.68 18.30 27.95
CA GLU A 203 -24.26 18.23 29.36
C GLU A 203 -23.23 17.10 29.62
N GLU A 204 -22.95 16.26 28.62
CA GLU A 204 -21.99 15.17 28.76
C GLU A 204 -20.56 15.73 28.83
N ILE A 205 -19.78 15.21 29.77
CA ILE A 205 -18.39 15.60 29.93
C ILE A 205 -17.56 14.93 28.83
N PRO A 206 -16.83 15.68 27.97
CA PRO A 206 -15.96 15.09 26.95
C PRO A 206 -14.86 14.25 27.58
N ASP A 207 -14.41 13.24 26.85
CA ASP A 207 -13.19 12.50 27.20
C ASP A 207 -11.94 13.36 26.90
N TYR A 208 -11.54 14.16 27.88
CA TYR A 208 -10.40 15.08 27.77
C TYR A 208 -9.08 14.36 27.48
N GLU A 209 -8.88 13.14 28.00
CA GLU A 209 -7.66 12.39 27.74
C GLU A 209 -7.62 11.92 26.27
N LYS A 210 -8.75 11.50 25.74
CA LYS A 210 -8.89 11.14 24.32
C LYS A 210 -8.65 12.33 23.40
N ILE A 211 -9.20 13.51 23.74
CA ILE A 211 -9.00 14.76 23.00
C ILE A 211 -7.52 15.20 23.07
N LYS A 212 -6.92 15.19 24.26
CA LYS A 212 -5.52 15.55 24.48
C LYS A 212 -4.56 14.65 23.67
N GLN A 213 -4.85 13.35 23.63
CA GLN A 213 -4.08 12.41 22.83
C GLN A 213 -4.24 12.70 21.33
N ALA A 214 -5.47 12.98 20.88
CA ALA A 214 -5.72 13.39 19.50
C ALA A 214 -4.94 14.64 19.10
N LEU A 215 -4.96 15.67 19.94
CA LEU A 215 -4.21 16.91 19.72
C LEU A 215 -2.68 16.68 19.65
N LYS A 216 -2.15 15.80 20.51
CA LYS A 216 -0.72 15.43 20.48
C LYS A 216 -0.29 14.81 19.15
N TRP A 217 -1.19 14.12 18.45
CA TRP A 217 -0.89 13.51 17.13
C TRP A 217 -1.07 14.49 15.97
N LEU A 218 -1.71 15.63 16.17
CA LEU A 218 -1.94 16.66 15.14
C LEU A 218 -0.85 17.74 15.09
N ILE A 219 0.01 17.80 16.12
CA ILE A 219 1.17 18.72 16.25
C ILE A 219 2.44 18.00 15.82
#